data_3e58c2243738459b4f335dc62455f36e
#
_entry.id   3e58c2243738459b4f335dc62455f36e
#
_cell.length_a   1.000
_cell.length_b   1.000
_cell.length_c   1.000
_cell.angle_alpha   90.00
_cell.angle_beta   90.00
_cell.angle_gamma   90.00
#
_symmetry.space_group_name_H-M   'P 1'
#
loop_
_entity.id
_entity.type
_entity.pdbx_description
1 polymer ?
#
loop_
_entity_poly.entity_id
_entity_poly.type
_entity_poly.pdbx_seq_one_letter_code
_entity_poly.pdbx_strand_id
1 'polypeptide(L)'
;KAEPAEIAAVEAPKPVAAPPKVAVEPSVPAGTAMATVTVREALRDAMAEEMRADDRIFVMGEEVAEYQGAYKVTQGLLEEFGPRRVIDTPITEYGFAGIGTGAAMGGLRPVIEFMTFNFAMQAIDHIINSAAKTNYMSGGQMRCPIVFRGPNGAAARVGAQHSQNYAPWYASVPGLIVIAPYDAADAKG
;
A
#
# COMPACT_ATOMS: atom_id res chain seq x y z
N LYS A 1 -30.17 45.98 32.26
CA LYS A 1 -28.69 45.79 32.14
C LYS A 1 -28.40 44.38 32.61
N ALA A 2 -28.01 43.52 31.72
CA ALA A 2 -27.56 42.17 32.07
C ALA A 2 -26.10 42.24 32.58
N GLU A 3 -25.82 41.59 33.68
CA GLU A 3 -24.46 41.45 34.23
C GLU A 3 -23.63 40.56 33.25
N PRO A 4 -22.35 40.87 33.08
CA PRO A 4 -21.48 40.03 32.25
C PRO A 4 -21.26 38.66 32.97
N ALA A 5 -21.50 37.60 32.23
CA ALA A 5 -21.20 36.25 32.70
C ALA A 5 -19.68 36.09 32.95
N GLU A 6 -19.35 35.65 34.15
CA GLU A 6 -17.96 35.35 34.55
C GLU A 6 -17.43 34.18 33.69
N ILE A 7 -16.44 34.43 32.85
CA ILE A 7 -15.80 33.44 32.03
C ILE A 7 -14.90 32.62 32.96
N ALA A 8 -15.27 31.38 33.25
CA ALA A 8 -14.44 30.46 34.03
C ALA A 8 -13.07 30.31 33.36
N ALA A 9 -12.00 30.44 34.17
CA ALA A 9 -10.63 30.29 33.67
C ALA A 9 -10.44 28.90 33.12
N VAL A 10 -10.07 28.81 31.83
CA VAL A 10 -9.72 27.57 31.19
C VAL A 10 -8.42 27.04 31.83
N GLU A 11 -8.50 25.87 32.44
CA GLU A 11 -7.35 25.21 33.04
C GLU A 11 -6.28 24.95 31.96
N ALA A 12 -5.03 25.33 32.26
CA ALA A 12 -3.95 25.15 31.30
C ALA A 12 -3.79 23.65 30.93
N PRO A 13 -3.59 23.31 29.65
CA PRO A 13 -3.46 21.91 29.23
C PRO A 13 -2.31 21.23 29.97
N LYS A 14 -2.59 20.03 30.51
CA LYS A 14 -1.57 19.22 31.18
C LYS A 14 -0.43 18.91 30.18
N PRO A 15 0.84 18.85 30.66
CA PRO A 15 1.96 18.52 29.80
C PRO A 15 1.71 17.21 29.06
N VAL A 16 1.80 17.25 27.74
CA VAL A 16 1.72 16.05 26.90
C VAL A 16 2.89 15.16 27.26
N ALA A 17 2.63 13.89 27.57
CA ALA A 17 3.69 12.91 27.82
C ALA A 17 4.69 12.90 26.66
N ALA A 18 5.97 12.80 27.00
CA ALA A 18 7.01 12.69 25.96
C ALA A 18 6.68 11.53 25.00
N PRO A 19 6.89 11.71 23.69
CA PRO A 19 6.63 10.65 22.73
C PRO A 19 7.39 9.38 23.15
N PRO A 20 6.80 8.19 22.95
CA PRO A 20 7.48 6.94 23.24
C PRO A 20 8.82 6.91 22.51
N LYS A 21 9.87 6.46 23.20
CA LYS A 21 11.18 6.26 22.54
C LYS A 21 10.95 5.32 21.37
N VAL A 22 11.26 5.78 20.14
CA VAL A 22 11.26 4.94 18.96
C VAL A 22 12.15 3.74 19.28
N ALA A 23 11.61 2.55 19.16
CA ALA A 23 12.39 1.33 19.28
C ALA A 23 13.51 1.40 18.23
N VAL A 24 14.75 1.35 18.67
CA VAL A 24 15.89 1.23 17.74
C VAL A 24 15.73 -0.13 17.08
N GLU A 25 15.62 -0.15 15.77
CA GLU A 25 15.60 -1.41 15.03
C GLU A 25 16.78 -2.28 15.42
N PRO A 26 16.58 -3.61 15.55
CA PRO A 26 17.67 -4.49 15.88
C PRO A 26 18.76 -4.35 14.81
N SER A 27 19.96 -4.00 15.23
CA SER A 27 21.11 -3.90 14.32
C SER A 27 21.32 -5.27 13.64
N VAL A 28 21.53 -5.24 12.33
CA VAL A 28 21.85 -6.44 11.56
C VAL A 28 23.03 -7.16 12.22
N PRO A 29 22.96 -8.46 12.52
CA PRO A 29 24.06 -9.17 13.18
C PRO A 29 25.39 -9.01 12.45
N ALA A 30 26.47 -8.85 13.19
CA ALA A 30 27.79 -8.74 12.60
C ALA A 30 28.12 -9.97 11.76
N GLY A 31 28.59 -9.75 10.52
CA GLY A 31 28.92 -10.85 9.59
C GLY A 31 27.76 -11.30 8.70
N THR A 32 26.58 -10.67 8.79
CA THR A 32 25.49 -10.91 7.83
C THR A 32 25.93 -10.50 6.43
N ALA A 33 25.77 -11.39 5.45
CA ALA A 33 26.04 -11.06 4.06
C ALA A 33 25.04 -10.00 3.57
N MET A 34 25.56 -8.88 3.10
CA MET A 34 24.75 -7.78 2.58
C MET A 34 24.84 -7.75 1.06
N ALA A 35 23.70 -7.52 0.40
CA ALA A 35 23.62 -7.28 -1.03
C ALA A 35 23.16 -5.84 -1.29
N THR A 36 23.77 -5.18 -2.27
CA THR A 36 23.28 -3.87 -2.72
C THR A 36 22.28 -4.09 -3.85
N VAL A 37 21.05 -3.74 -3.60
CA VAL A 37 19.93 -3.84 -4.56
C VAL A 37 19.15 -2.52 -4.60
N THR A 38 18.49 -2.26 -5.71
CA THR A 38 17.58 -1.12 -5.79
C THR A 38 16.26 -1.44 -5.10
N VAL A 39 15.52 -0.41 -4.64
CA VAL A 39 14.15 -0.58 -4.12
C VAL A 39 13.25 -1.33 -5.13
N ARG A 40 13.39 -1.04 -6.43
CA ARG A 40 12.68 -1.73 -7.49
C ARG A 40 12.94 -3.24 -7.50
N GLU A 41 14.21 -3.63 -7.42
CA GLU A 41 14.60 -5.05 -7.38
C GLU A 41 14.11 -5.73 -6.10
N ALA A 42 14.21 -5.04 -4.97
CA ALA A 42 13.72 -5.52 -3.69
C ALA A 42 12.21 -5.83 -3.73
N LEU A 43 11.40 -4.91 -4.26
CA LEU A 43 9.95 -5.11 -4.45
C LEU A 43 9.63 -6.26 -5.40
N ARG A 44 10.35 -6.35 -6.54
CA ARG A 44 10.21 -7.46 -7.48
C ARG A 44 10.50 -8.79 -6.82
N ASP A 45 11.63 -8.87 -6.12
CA ASP A 45 12.08 -10.11 -5.51
C ASP A 45 11.14 -10.55 -4.38
N ALA A 46 10.63 -9.62 -3.58
CA ALA A 46 9.61 -9.90 -2.58
C ALA A 46 8.36 -10.50 -3.21
N MET A 47 7.80 -9.88 -4.26
CA MET A 47 6.65 -10.42 -4.96
C MET A 47 6.93 -11.81 -5.56
N ALA A 48 8.09 -12.01 -6.18
CA ALA A 48 8.45 -13.30 -6.75
C ALA A 48 8.59 -14.40 -5.67
N GLU A 49 9.24 -14.11 -4.56
CA GLU A 49 9.38 -15.03 -3.43
C GLU A 49 8.02 -15.45 -2.87
N GLU A 50 7.14 -14.48 -2.62
CA GLU A 50 5.79 -14.74 -2.11
C GLU A 50 4.92 -15.49 -3.13
N MET A 51 5.02 -15.16 -4.41
CA MET A 51 4.29 -15.87 -5.47
C MET A 51 4.76 -17.31 -5.64
N ARG A 52 6.03 -17.62 -5.36
CA ARG A 52 6.53 -19.02 -5.33
C ARG A 52 6.01 -19.78 -4.12
N ALA A 53 5.83 -19.09 -3.00
CA ALA A 53 5.39 -19.68 -1.74
C ALA A 53 3.87 -19.92 -1.66
N ASP A 54 3.06 -19.09 -2.34
CA ASP A 54 1.59 -19.16 -2.27
C ASP A 54 0.96 -18.94 -3.65
N ASP A 55 0.33 -19.97 -4.17
CA ASP A 55 -0.34 -19.95 -5.49
C ASP A 55 -1.57 -19.03 -5.56
N ARG A 56 -2.06 -18.54 -4.44
CA ARG A 56 -3.16 -17.59 -4.36
C ARG A 56 -2.73 -16.15 -4.66
N ILE A 57 -1.42 -15.86 -4.63
CA ILE A 57 -0.88 -14.54 -4.89
C ILE A 57 -0.80 -14.32 -6.39
N PHE A 58 -1.33 -13.21 -6.86
CA PHE A 58 -1.21 -12.74 -8.24
C PHE A 58 -1.03 -11.23 -8.28
N VAL A 59 -0.44 -10.74 -9.34
CA VAL A 59 -0.23 -9.29 -9.59
C VAL A 59 -1.16 -8.86 -10.71
N MET A 60 -1.86 -7.75 -10.52
CA MET A 60 -2.76 -7.18 -11.52
C MET A 60 -2.66 -5.66 -11.52
N GLY A 61 -2.67 -5.07 -12.70
CA GLY A 61 -2.64 -3.63 -12.88
C GLY A 61 -2.34 -3.23 -14.32
N GLU A 62 -2.12 -1.94 -14.54
CA GLU A 62 -1.81 -1.41 -15.86
C GLU A 62 -0.36 -1.70 -16.23
N GLU A 63 -0.13 -2.33 -17.40
CA GLU A 63 1.20 -2.58 -17.97
C GLU A 63 2.12 -3.42 -17.06
N VAL A 64 1.56 -4.19 -16.12
CA VAL A 64 2.36 -5.00 -15.16
C VAL A 64 2.90 -6.29 -15.78
N ALA A 65 2.26 -6.82 -16.83
CA ALA A 65 2.64 -8.08 -17.49
C ALA A 65 3.60 -7.85 -18.66
N GLU A 66 3.07 -7.55 -19.85
CA GLU A 66 3.87 -7.47 -21.08
C GLU A 66 4.92 -6.35 -21.03
N TYR A 67 4.55 -5.19 -20.55
CA TYR A 67 5.47 -4.05 -20.40
C TYR A 67 6.37 -4.15 -19.15
N GLN A 68 6.09 -5.08 -18.25
CA GLN A 68 6.86 -5.34 -17.03
C GLN A 68 6.86 -4.14 -16.06
N GLY A 69 5.76 -3.40 -16.02
CA GLY A 69 5.58 -2.21 -15.19
C GLY A 69 6.24 -0.95 -15.76
N ALA A 70 5.62 0.21 -15.55
CA ALA A 70 6.16 1.50 -15.95
C ALA A 70 7.55 1.78 -15.31
N TYR A 71 7.77 1.28 -14.11
CA TYR A 71 9.03 1.40 -13.36
C TYR A 71 9.79 0.07 -13.28
N LYS A 72 9.40 -0.93 -14.06
CA LYS A 72 10.04 -2.26 -14.13
C LYS A 72 10.07 -3.02 -12.80
N VAL A 73 9.10 -2.78 -11.94
CA VAL A 73 8.96 -3.48 -10.65
C VAL A 73 8.47 -4.92 -10.85
N THR A 74 7.77 -5.21 -11.95
CA THR A 74 7.26 -6.55 -12.26
C THR A 74 8.09 -7.28 -13.33
N GLN A 75 9.30 -6.82 -13.57
CA GLN A 75 10.19 -7.39 -14.58
C GLN A 75 10.43 -8.89 -14.37
N GLY A 76 10.16 -9.71 -15.39
CA GLY A 76 10.34 -11.15 -15.38
C GLY A 76 9.21 -11.94 -14.71
N LEU A 77 8.27 -11.30 -14.01
CA LEU A 77 7.19 -12.03 -13.33
C LEU A 77 6.25 -12.75 -14.31
N LEU A 78 5.92 -12.13 -15.43
CA LEU A 78 5.07 -12.78 -16.45
C LEU A 78 5.72 -14.04 -17.01
N GLU A 79 7.03 -13.99 -17.28
CA GLU A 79 7.79 -15.14 -17.79
C GLU A 79 7.80 -16.31 -16.80
N GLU A 80 7.95 -16.00 -15.50
CA GLU A 80 8.02 -17.02 -14.45
C GLU A 80 6.66 -17.58 -14.06
N PHE A 81 5.64 -16.74 -13.91
CA PHE A 81 4.36 -17.14 -13.30
C PHE A 81 3.20 -17.24 -14.29
N GLY A 82 3.39 -16.74 -15.50
CA GLY A 82 2.41 -16.81 -16.58
C GLY A 82 1.24 -15.83 -16.47
N PRO A 83 0.41 -15.75 -17.54
CA PRO A 83 -0.62 -14.72 -17.68
C PRO A 83 -1.85 -14.90 -16.76
N ARG A 84 -1.92 -16.01 -16.04
CA ARG A 84 -2.98 -16.19 -15.04
C ARG A 84 -2.64 -15.58 -13.68
N ARG A 85 -1.37 -15.27 -13.45
CA ARG A 85 -0.88 -14.72 -12.18
C ARG A 85 -0.24 -13.34 -12.33
N VAL A 86 0.05 -12.90 -13.55
CA VAL A 86 0.52 -11.54 -13.84
C VAL A 86 -0.37 -11.01 -14.96
N ILE A 87 -1.24 -10.05 -14.62
CA ILE A 87 -2.42 -9.72 -15.43
C ILE A 87 -2.41 -8.24 -15.76
N ASP A 88 -2.30 -7.93 -17.05
CA ASP A 88 -2.54 -6.57 -17.53
C ASP A 88 -4.04 -6.23 -17.52
N THR A 89 -4.34 -5.00 -17.16
CA THR A 89 -5.70 -4.45 -17.19
C THR A 89 -5.77 -3.24 -18.11
N PRO A 90 -6.95 -2.94 -18.68
CA PRO A 90 -7.16 -1.61 -19.23
C PRO A 90 -7.06 -0.54 -18.13
N ILE A 91 -6.89 0.74 -18.53
CA ILE A 91 -6.85 1.87 -17.61
C ILE A 91 -8.25 2.03 -16.99
N THR A 92 -8.45 1.41 -15.83
CA THR A 92 -9.73 1.35 -15.11
C THR A 92 -9.47 1.10 -13.62
N GLU A 93 -8.86 2.04 -12.93
CA GLU A 93 -8.41 1.84 -11.53
C GLU A 93 -9.55 1.42 -10.61
N TYR A 94 -10.74 2.01 -10.79
CA TYR A 94 -11.94 1.57 -10.08
C TYR A 94 -12.28 0.10 -10.38
N GLY A 95 -12.23 -0.28 -11.65
CA GLY A 95 -12.59 -1.63 -12.12
C GLY A 95 -11.64 -2.69 -11.58
N PHE A 96 -10.34 -2.55 -11.82
CA PHE A 96 -9.39 -3.59 -11.42
C PHE A 96 -9.16 -3.64 -9.89
N ALA A 97 -9.25 -2.51 -9.19
CA ALA A 97 -9.23 -2.51 -7.72
C ALA A 97 -10.45 -3.23 -7.15
N GLY A 98 -11.63 -3.05 -7.75
CA GLY A 98 -12.85 -3.78 -7.38
C GLY A 98 -12.75 -5.27 -7.62
N ILE A 99 -12.20 -5.69 -8.77
CA ILE A 99 -11.94 -7.10 -9.08
C ILE A 99 -10.97 -7.70 -8.07
N GLY A 100 -9.85 -7.01 -7.79
CA GLY A 100 -8.87 -7.45 -6.80
C GLY A 100 -9.47 -7.58 -5.41
N THR A 101 -10.27 -6.61 -4.98
CA THR A 101 -10.96 -6.64 -3.70
C THR A 101 -11.91 -7.84 -3.62
N GLY A 102 -12.72 -8.09 -4.66
CA GLY A 102 -13.59 -9.27 -4.73
C GLY A 102 -12.81 -10.58 -4.72
N ALA A 103 -11.70 -10.66 -5.45
CA ALA A 103 -10.81 -11.83 -5.45
C ALA A 103 -10.22 -12.12 -4.06
N ALA A 104 -9.82 -11.06 -3.34
CA ALA A 104 -9.33 -11.19 -1.97
C ALA A 104 -10.41 -11.70 -1.00
N MET A 105 -11.63 -11.21 -1.13
CA MET A 105 -12.79 -11.71 -0.36
C MET A 105 -13.10 -13.18 -0.71
N GLY A 106 -12.81 -13.59 -1.95
CA GLY A 106 -12.93 -14.98 -2.42
C GLY A 106 -11.80 -15.90 -1.99
N GLY A 107 -10.80 -15.40 -1.26
CA GLY A 107 -9.70 -16.20 -0.69
C GLY A 107 -8.38 -16.16 -1.46
N LEU A 108 -8.29 -15.36 -2.54
CA LEU A 108 -7.04 -15.07 -3.21
C LEU A 108 -6.26 -13.96 -2.45
N ARG A 109 -5.02 -13.72 -2.89
CA ARG A 109 -4.12 -12.71 -2.29
C ARG A 109 -3.56 -11.78 -3.37
N PRO A 110 -4.35 -10.86 -3.89
CA PRO A 110 -3.93 -9.98 -4.96
C PRO A 110 -2.95 -8.90 -4.50
N VAL A 111 -1.99 -8.61 -5.37
CA VAL A 111 -1.19 -7.39 -5.37
C VAL A 111 -1.72 -6.53 -6.52
N ILE A 112 -2.40 -5.46 -6.18
CA ILE A 112 -2.96 -4.50 -7.15
C ILE A 112 -2.00 -3.34 -7.30
N GLU A 113 -1.45 -3.21 -8.51
CA GLU A 113 -0.54 -2.12 -8.84
C GLU A 113 -1.27 -0.98 -9.55
N PHE A 114 -1.20 0.19 -8.95
CA PHE A 114 -1.49 1.44 -9.64
C PHE A 114 -0.22 1.93 -10.32
N MET A 115 -0.28 2.31 -11.59
CA MET A 115 0.87 2.83 -12.32
C MET A 115 1.53 4.00 -11.57
N THR A 116 0.70 4.84 -10.98
CA THR A 116 1.09 5.76 -9.90
C THR A 116 -0.03 5.82 -8.86
N PHE A 117 0.32 5.86 -7.59
CA PHE A 117 -0.66 5.87 -6.49
C PHE A 117 -1.55 7.13 -6.48
N ASN A 118 -1.19 8.15 -7.27
CA ASN A 118 -2.05 9.30 -7.51
C ASN A 118 -3.44 8.89 -8.03
N PHE A 119 -3.51 7.87 -8.90
CA PHE A 119 -4.77 7.42 -9.50
C PHE A 119 -5.49 6.35 -8.68
N ALA A 120 -4.91 5.87 -7.59
CA ALA A 120 -5.64 5.09 -6.59
C ALA A 120 -6.85 5.86 -6.03
N MET A 121 -6.85 7.19 -6.16
CA MET A 121 -7.97 8.05 -5.81
C MET A 121 -9.25 7.69 -6.58
N GLN A 122 -9.16 7.20 -7.80
CA GLN A 122 -10.33 6.73 -8.58
C GLN A 122 -10.94 5.46 -7.97
N ALA A 123 -10.15 4.67 -7.25
CA ALA A 123 -10.56 3.42 -6.60
C ALA A 123 -10.73 3.57 -5.08
N ILE A 124 -10.77 4.77 -4.55
CA ILE A 124 -10.77 5.03 -3.10
C ILE A 124 -11.94 4.35 -2.37
N ASP A 125 -13.08 4.23 -3.01
CA ASP A 125 -14.24 3.53 -2.46
C ASP A 125 -13.94 2.04 -2.23
N HIS A 126 -13.34 1.35 -3.21
CA HIS A 126 -12.95 -0.05 -3.06
C HIS A 126 -11.89 -0.25 -1.99
N ILE A 127 -10.94 0.67 -1.86
CA ILE A 127 -9.90 0.61 -0.83
C ILE A 127 -10.50 0.82 0.56
N ILE A 128 -11.32 1.86 0.73
CA ILE A 128 -11.82 2.29 2.04
C ILE A 128 -13.09 1.54 2.44
N ASN A 129 -14.14 1.57 1.60
CA ASN A 129 -15.42 1.01 1.98
C ASN A 129 -15.48 -0.50 1.78
N SER A 130 -14.84 -1.02 0.75
CA SER A 130 -14.85 -2.47 0.50
C SER A 130 -13.72 -3.17 1.24
N ALA A 131 -12.44 -2.91 0.92
CA ALA A 131 -11.33 -3.67 1.48
C ALA A 131 -11.14 -3.42 2.98
N ALA A 132 -11.04 -2.15 3.41
CA ALA A 132 -10.74 -1.82 4.80
C ALA A 132 -11.87 -2.19 5.77
N LYS A 133 -13.14 -2.02 5.38
CA LYS A 133 -14.28 -2.11 6.30
C LYS A 133 -14.99 -3.45 6.30
N THR A 134 -14.84 -4.28 5.27
CA THR A 134 -15.60 -5.53 5.14
C THR A 134 -15.38 -6.49 6.32
N ASN A 135 -14.16 -6.60 6.82
CA ASN A 135 -13.89 -7.45 7.98
C ASN A 135 -14.69 -7.02 9.21
N TYR A 136 -14.73 -5.72 9.50
CA TYR A 136 -15.51 -5.18 10.61
C TYR A 136 -17.03 -5.34 10.37
N MET A 137 -17.50 -4.99 9.18
CA MET A 137 -18.93 -5.05 8.83
C MET A 137 -19.48 -6.47 8.84
N SER A 138 -18.65 -7.47 8.53
CA SER A 138 -19.03 -8.89 8.56
C SER A 138 -18.85 -9.55 9.94
N GLY A 139 -18.45 -8.80 10.97
CA GLY A 139 -18.14 -9.38 12.28
C GLY A 139 -16.95 -10.34 12.26
N GLY A 140 -15.96 -10.09 11.38
CA GLY A 140 -14.77 -10.91 11.23
C GLY A 140 -14.90 -12.14 10.32
N GLN A 141 -16.09 -12.35 9.75
CA GLN A 141 -16.35 -13.53 8.90
C GLN A 141 -15.72 -13.43 7.52
N MET A 142 -15.62 -12.23 6.98
CA MET A 142 -15.04 -11.98 5.66
C MET A 142 -13.75 -11.16 5.81
N ARG A 143 -12.68 -11.63 5.19
CA ARG A 143 -11.40 -10.95 5.15
C ARG A 143 -11.07 -10.48 3.74
N CYS A 144 -10.20 -9.48 3.63
CA CYS A 144 -9.73 -8.96 2.36
C CYS A 144 -8.20 -8.81 2.39
N PRO A 145 -7.45 -9.93 2.27
CA PRO A 145 -5.99 -9.92 2.27
C PRO A 145 -5.47 -9.41 0.92
N ILE A 146 -5.35 -8.12 0.76
CA ILE A 146 -4.97 -7.43 -0.48
C ILE A 146 -3.85 -6.43 -0.23
N VAL A 147 -2.96 -6.28 -1.19
CA VAL A 147 -1.96 -5.22 -1.24
C VAL A 147 -2.32 -4.28 -2.38
N PHE A 148 -2.45 -3.00 -2.07
CA PHE A 148 -2.49 -1.93 -3.05
C PHE A 148 -1.14 -1.22 -3.04
N ARG A 149 -0.45 -1.16 -4.18
CA ARG A 149 0.87 -0.56 -4.27
C ARG A 149 1.02 0.35 -5.50
N GLY A 150 1.98 1.22 -5.45
CA GLY A 150 2.37 2.08 -6.57
C GLY A 150 3.36 3.15 -6.13
N PRO A 151 4.05 3.79 -7.06
CA PRO A 151 4.90 4.93 -6.75
C PRO A 151 4.07 6.10 -6.23
N ASN A 152 4.59 6.82 -5.25
CA ASN A 152 3.89 7.89 -4.55
C ASN A 152 4.84 9.06 -4.29
N GLY A 153 4.31 10.27 -4.27
CA GLY A 153 5.07 11.47 -4.00
C GLY A 153 5.70 12.11 -5.25
N ALA A 154 6.82 12.79 -5.08
CA ALA A 154 7.49 13.50 -6.15
C ALA A 154 7.93 12.55 -7.27
N ALA A 155 7.71 12.96 -8.53
CA ALA A 155 8.00 12.15 -9.71
C ALA A 155 8.81 12.91 -10.76
N ALA A 156 9.18 12.21 -11.85
CA ALA A 156 10.10 12.69 -12.88
C ALA A 156 9.40 13.64 -13.86
N ARG A 157 9.11 14.88 -13.47
CA ARG A 157 8.60 15.96 -14.33
C ARG A 157 7.28 15.62 -15.07
N VAL A 158 6.38 14.90 -14.40
CA VAL A 158 5.09 14.48 -14.96
C VAL A 158 3.91 15.34 -14.51
N GLY A 159 4.18 16.47 -13.88
CA GLY A 159 3.19 17.47 -13.48
C GLY A 159 2.49 17.16 -12.15
N ALA A 160 1.56 18.04 -11.78
CA ALA A 160 0.92 18.03 -10.47
C ALA A 160 0.13 16.76 -10.18
N GLN A 161 -0.60 16.24 -11.16
CA GLN A 161 -1.46 15.06 -11.00
C GLN A 161 -0.66 13.76 -10.76
N HIS A 162 0.63 13.73 -11.06
CA HIS A 162 1.50 12.57 -10.91
C HIS A 162 2.55 12.75 -9.80
N SER A 163 2.42 13.76 -8.96
CA SER A 163 3.46 14.14 -7.99
C SER A 163 2.88 14.44 -6.60
N GLN A 164 1.82 13.73 -6.23
CA GLN A 164 1.07 13.94 -5.00
C GLN A 164 1.38 12.81 -4.00
N ASN A 165 1.17 13.09 -2.72
CA ASN A 165 1.28 12.11 -1.66
C ASN A 165 -0.06 12.01 -0.92
N TYR A 166 -0.77 10.91 -1.12
CA TYR A 166 -2.05 10.64 -0.46
C TYR A 166 -1.95 9.63 0.68
N ALA A 167 -0.74 9.21 1.08
CA ALA A 167 -0.57 8.31 2.21
C ALA A 167 -1.33 8.76 3.48
N PRO A 168 -1.37 10.06 3.85
CA PRO A 168 -2.15 10.53 5.00
C PRO A 168 -3.66 10.25 4.89
N TRP A 169 -4.21 10.27 3.67
CA TRP A 169 -5.64 9.99 3.47
C TRP A 169 -5.98 8.54 3.85
N TYR A 170 -5.16 7.61 3.40
CA TYR A 170 -5.36 6.18 3.68
C TYR A 170 -4.97 5.84 5.12
N ALA A 171 -3.94 6.49 5.67
CA ALA A 171 -3.50 6.28 7.03
C ALA A 171 -4.53 6.70 8.10
N SER A 172 -5.48 7.55 7.74
CA SER A 172 -6.59 7.94 8.63
C SER A 172 -7.71 6.89 8.69
N VAL A 173 -7.66 5.83 7.88
CA VAL A 173 -8.75 4.86 7.74
C VAL A 173 -8.48 3.62 8.59
N PRO A 174 -9.32 3.31 9.60
CA PRO A 174 -9.22 2.05 10.33
C PRO A 174 -9.38 0.84 9.40
N GLY A 175 -8.49 -0.15 9.57
CA GLY A 175 -8.48 -1.36 8.75
C GLY A 175 -7.44 -1.35 7.63
N LEU A 176 -6.79 -0.21 7.36
CA LEU A 176 -5.64 -0.11 6.45
C LEU A 176 -4.33 -0.06 7.24
N ILE A 177 -3.33 -0.71 6.70
CA ILE A 177 -1.92 -0.54 7.08
C ILE A 177 -1.25 0.21 5.93
N VAL A 178 -0.69 1.38 6.21
CA VAL A 178 -0.01 2.21 5.20
C VAL A 178 1.48 2.21 5.46
N ILE A 179 2.24 1.77 4.47
CA ILE A 179 3.70 1.67 4.53
C ILE A 179 4.31 2.52 3.42
N ALA A 180 5.40 3.20 3.75
CA ALA A 180 6.24 3.94 2.81
C ALA A 180 7.69 3.51 3.04
N PRO A 181 8.19 2.48 2.36
CA PRO A 181 9.53 1.96 2.54
C PRO A 181 10.59 3.03 2.34
N TYR A 182 11.59 3.07 3.22
CA TYR A 182 12.69 4.02 3.13
C TYR A 182 13.83 3.49 2.27
N ASP A 183 14.17 2.22 2.42
CA ASP A 183 15.25 1.56 1.70
C ASP A 183 14.82 0.21 1.10
N ALA A 184 15.79 -0.52 0.53
CA ALA A 184 15.52 -1.80 -0.12
C ALA A 184 15.20 -2.93 0.88
N ALA A 185 15.70 -2.85 2.11
CA ALA A 185 15.40 -3.84 3.14
C ALA A 185 13.95 -3.67 3.61
N ASP A 186 13.52 -2.43 3.90
CA ASP A 186 12.13 -2.11 4.22
C ASP A 186 11.18 -2.51 3.10
N ALA A 187 11.60 -2.29 1.84
CA ALA A 187 10.76 -2.59 0.68
C ALA A 187 10.59 -4.09 0.44
N LYS A 188 11.55 -4.90 0.87
CA LYS A 188 11.50 -6.35 0.72
C LYS A 188 10.78 -7.03 1.90
N GLY A 189 11.00 -6.55 3.13
CA GLY A 189 10.44 -7.10 4.38
C GLY A 189 8.99 -6.76 4.61
#